data_a185a3829a87c9e4cfb71e0d43802026
#
_entry.id   a185a3829a87c9e4cfb71e0d43802026
#
_cell.length_a   1.000
_cell.length_b   1.000
_cell.length_c   1.000
_cell.angle_alpha   90.00
_cell.angle_beta   90.00
_cell.angle_gamma   90.00
#
_symmetry.space_group_name_H-M   'P 1'
#
loop_
_entity.id
_entity.type
_entity.pdbx_description
1 polymer ?
#
loop_
_entity_poly.entity_id
_entity_poly.type
_entity_poly.pdbx_seq_one_letter_code
_entity_poly.pdbx_strand_id
1 'polypeptide(L)'
;MRLFLDANILFTAAHNPKGKARLVIELGTRGYWELFSSPYALEEARRNLERKFSHTLNDLGTLQHDISLVEHHADLAFPERLAQKDQPIFQAALACRATHLLTGDLGDFGPFMNQPENTFGMCIQTVAEFLNNLG
;
A
#
# COMPACT_ATOMS: atom_id res chain seq x y z
N MET A 1 -9.48 8.09 -7.85
CA MET A 1 -8.64 6.89 -7.69
C MET A 1 -8.68 6.39 -6.27
N ARG A 2 -8.54 5.11 -6.08
CA ARG A 2 -8.55 4.44 -4.79
C ARG A 2 -7.22 3.70 -4.65
N LEU A 3 -6.36 4.16 -3.74
CA LEU A 3 -5.00 3.63 -3.58
C LEU A 3 -4.91 2.76 -2.33
N PHE A 4 -4.50 1.52 -2.51
CA PHE A 4 -4.17 0.64 -1.39
C PHE A 4 -2.67 0.69 -1.14
N LEU A 5 -2.27 0.92 0.09
CA LEU A 5 -0.87 1.10 0.48
C LEU A 5 -0.36 -0.17 1.19
N ASP A 6 0.66 -0.80 0.60
CA ASP A 6 1.33 -1.94 1.21
C ASP A 6 2.12 -1.49 2.45
N ALA A 7 2.49 -2.44 3.29
CA ALA A 7 3.21 -2.18 4.53
C ALA A 7 4.50 -1.37 4.33
N ASN A 8 5.26 -1.67 3.29
CA ASN A 8 6.51 -0.95 3.02
C ASN A 8 6.29 0.51 2.66
N ILE A 9 5.14 0.85 2.07
CA ILE A 9 4.79 2.25 1.78
C ILE A 9 4.49 2.99 3.08
N LEU A 10 3.71 2.38 3.98
CA LEU A 10 3.44 2.96 5.29
C LEU A 10 4.73 3.15 6.10
N PHE A 11 5.58 2.14 6.10
CA PHE A 11 6.88 2.17 6.76
C PHE A 11 7.73 3.35 6.25
N THR A 12 7.87 3.44 4.93
CA THR A 12 8.68 4.50 4.32
C THR A 12 8.10 5.88 4.59
N ALA A 13 6.79 6.04 4.47
CA ALA A 13 6.13 7.32 4.74
C ALA A 13 6.34 7.79 6.18
N ALA A 14 6.31 6.86 7.14
CA ALA A 14 6.46 7.20 8.54
C ALA A 14 7.87 7.68 8.88
N HIS A 15 8.90 7.02 8.36
CA HIS A 15 10.28 7.37 8.73
C HIS A 15 10.95 8.35 7.76
N ASN A 16 10.34 8.62 6.61
CA ASN A 16 10.90 9.56 5.64
C ASN A 16 9.84 10.60 5.23
N PRO A 17 9.66 11.65 6.05
CA PRO A 17 8.60 12.63 5.81
C PRO A 17 8.80 13.48 4.55
N LYS A 18 9.99 13.48 3.96
CA LYS A 18 10.29 14.22 2.74
C LYS A 18 10.23 13.36 1.48
N GLY A 19 9.88 12.08 1.63
CA GLY A 19 9.87 11.16 0.51
C GLY A 19 8.55 11.13 -0.25
N LYS A 20 8.56 10.42 -1.36
CA LYS A 20 7.40 10.30 -2.25
C LYS A 20 6.23 9.54 -1.61
N ALA A 21 6.52 8.57 -0.74
CA ALA A 21 5.47 7.83 -0.05
C ALA A 21 4.64 8.76 0.83
N ARG A 22 5.29 9.66 1.57
CA ARG A 22 4.59 10.66 2.38
C ARG A 22 3.80 11.63 1.50
N LEU A 23 4.35 12.02 0.35
CA LEU A 23 3.67 12.91 -0.58
C LEU A 23 2.34 12.29 -1.06
N VAL A 24 2.35 11.01 -1.42
CA VAL A 24 1.12 10.32 -1.85
C VAL A 24 0.06 10.39 -0.75
N ILE A 25 0.44 10.16 0.51
CA ILE A 25 -0.49 10.21 1.62
C ILE A 25 -0.99 11.65 1.84
N GLU A 26 -0.11 12.63 1.80
CA GLU A 26 -0.50 14.03 1.99
C GLU A 26 -1.48 14.51 0.91
N LEU A 27 -1.26 14.11 -0.35
CA LEU A 27 -2.17 14.46 -1.43
C LEU A 27 -3.53 13.76 -1.26
N GLY A 28 -3.53 12.51 -0.79
CA GLY A 28 -4.77 11.82 -0.45
C GLY A 28 -5.54 12.52 0.67
N THR A 29 -4.83 12.98 1.69
CA THR A 29 -5.43 13.76 2.78
C THR A 29 -6.09 15.04 2.26
N ARG A 30 -5.53 15.61 1.20
CA ARG A 30 -6.09 16.82 0.54
C ARG A 30 -7.23 16.50 -0.44
N GLY A 31 -7.59 15.23 -0.60
CA GLY A 31 -8.73 14.84 -1.41
C GLY A 31 -8.44 14.48 -2.87
N TYR A 32 -7.17 14.40 -3.27
CA TYR A 32 -6.83 14.05 -4.65
C TYR A 32 -7.18 12.60 -4.99
N TRP A 33 -7.13 11.71 -3.99
CA TRP A 33 -7.53 10.31 -4.12
C TRP A 33 -7.86 9.76 -2.74
N GLU A 34 -8.53 8.58 -2.71
CA GLU A 34 -8.84 7.90 -1.46
C GLU A 34 -7.70 6.96 -1.08
N LEU A 35 -7.41 6.87 0.21
CA LEU A 35 -6.31 6.06 0.75
C LEU A 35 -6.88 4.89 1.54
N PHE A 36 -6.34 3.70 1.26
CA PHE A 36 -6.70 2.46 1.94
C PHE A 36 -5.46 1.68 2.35
N SER A 37 -5.59 0.89 3.40
CA SER A 37 -4.64 -0.13 3.76
C SER A 37 -5.40 -1.20 4.55
N SER A 38 -4.70 -2.04 5.31
CA SER A 38 -5.33 -3.08 6.10
C SER A 38 -4.67 -3.18 7.47
N PRO A 39 -5.36 -3.75 8.47
CA PRO A 39 -4.73 -4.04 9.75
C PRO A 39 -3.47 -4.91 9.61
N TYR A 40 -3.50 -5.87 8.68
CA TYR A 40 -2.36 -6.73 8.38
C TYR A 40 -1.14 -5.91 7.93
N ALA A 41 -1.32 -5.00 6.97
CA ALA A 41 -0.24 -4.16 6.47
C ALA A 41 0.24 -3.17 7.53
N LEU A 42 -0.69 -2.57 8.28
CA LEU A 42 -0.37 -1.61 9.33
C LEU A 42 0.46 -2.25 10.43
N GLU A 43 0.10 -3.46 10.85
CA GLU A 43 0.84 -4.19 11.88
C GLU A 43 2.25 -4.56 11.44
N GLU A 44 2.42 -4.96 10.18
CA GLU A 44 3.74 -5.24 9.64
C GLU A 44 4.62 -3.98 9.64
N ALA A 45 4.05 -2.86 9.20
CA ALA A 45 4.75 -1.57 9.20
C ALA A 45 5.15 -1.17 10.62
N ARG A 46 4.22 -1.30 11.58
CA ARG A 46 4.47 -0.98 12.99
C ARG A 46 5.62 -1.80 13.55
N ARG A 47 5.62 -3.12 13.32
CA ARG A 47 6.69 -3.99 13.80
C ARG A 47 8.04 -3.63 13.21
N ASN A 48 8.08 -3.31 11.93
CA ASN A 48 9.33 -2.93 11.26
C ASN A 48 9.85 -1.59 11.77
N LEU A 49 8.97 -0.62 12.01
CA LEU A 49 9.37 0.67 12.60
C LEU A 49 9.89 0.49 14.02
N GLU A 50 9.21 -0.34 14.82
CA GLU A 50 9.64 -0.60 16.20
C GLU A 50 11.06 -1.14 16.25
N ARG A 51 11.42 -2.02 15.31
CA ARG A 51 12.76 -2.58 15.25
C ARG A 51 13.81 -1.61 14.72
N LYS A 52 13.47 -0.78 13.73
CA LYS A 52 14.46 0.00 12.99
C LYS A 52 14.42 1.49 13.30
N PHE A 53 13.25 2.04 13.56
CA PHE A 53 13.04 3.47 13.74
C PHE A 53 11.96 3.72 14.78
N SER A 54 12.16 3.21 16.00
CA SER A 54 11.12 3.24 17.06
C SER A 54 10.61 4.65 17.37
N HIS A 55 11.44 5.68 17.16
CA HIS A 55 11.04 7.07 17.37
C HIS A 55 9.99 7.57 16.38
N THR A 56 9.70 6.80 15.31
CA THR A 56 8.74 7.20 14.28
C THR A 56 7.37 6.53 14.43
N LEU A 57 7.14 5.77 15.50
CA LEU A 57 5.85 5.10 15.70
C LEU A 57 4.68 6.09 15.78
N ASN A 58 4.91 7.26 16.39
CA ASN A 58 3.88 8.29 16.47
C ASN A 58 3.52 8.85 15.08
N ASP A 59 4.50 8.92 14.18
CA ASP A 59 4.26 9.37 12.81
C ASP A 59 3.33 8.41 12.08
N LEU A 60 3.53 7.10 12.26
CA LEU A 60 2.62 6.10 11.68
C LEU A 60 1.20 6.29 12.22
N GLY A 61 1.07 6.49 13.54
CA GLY A 61 -0.23 6.75 14.16
C GLY A 61 -0.94 7.95 13.57
N THR A 62 -0.20 9.01 13.30
CA THR A 62 -0.76 10.23 12.69
C THR A 62 -1.20 9.94 11.24
N LEU A 63 -0.38 9.25 10.46
CA LEU A 63 -0.69 8.94 9.06
C LEU A 63 -1.95 8.10 8.91
N GLN A 64 -2.17 7.15 9.82
CA GLN A 64 -3.31 6.25 9.68
C GLN A 64 -4.68 6.92 9.84
N HIS A 65 -4.74 8.15 10.39
CA HIS A 65 -6.01 8.86 10.55
C HIS A 65 -6.72 9.11 9.22
N ASP A 66 -5.96 9.28 8.15
CA ASP A 66 -6.51 9.58 6.83
C ASP A 66 -6.56 8.36 5.91
N ILE A 67 -6.26 7.19 6.45
CA ILE A 67 -6.23 5.94 5.71
C ILE A 67 -7.37 5.04 6.21
N SER A 68 -8.24 4.62 5.30
CA SER A 68 -9.31 3.67 5.63
C SER A 68 -8.74 2.26 5.68
N LEU A 69 -8.95 1.56 6.79
CA LEU A 69 -8.48 0.19 6.94
C LEU A 69 -9.54 -0.80 6.50
N VAL A 70 -9.16 -1.75 5.66
CA VAL A 70 -10.06 -2.79 5.16
C VAL A 70 -9.48 -4.16 5.49
N GLU A 71 -10.36 -5.07 5.92
CA GLU A 71 -9.95 -6.45 6.17
C GLU A 71 -9.79 -7.17 4.84
N HIS A 72 -8.88 -8.15 4.80
CA HIS A 72 -8.82 -9.02 3.65
C HIS A 72 -9.93 -10.08 3.73
N HIS A 73 -10.36 -10.56 2.59
CA HIS A 73 -11.33 -11.65 2.49
C HIS A 73 -10.62 -12.83 1.84
N ALA A 74 -10.41 -13.90 2.59
CA ALA A 74 -9.64 -15.06 2.16
C ALA A 74 -10.26 -15.80 0.96
N ASP A 75 -11.54 -15.57 0.70
CA ASP A 75 -12.25 -16.15 -0.44
C ASP A 75 -12.08 -15.35 -1.73
N LEU A 76 -11.49 -14.15 -1.66
CA LEU A 76 -11.24 -13.36 -2.87
C LEU A 76 -10.05 -13.93 -3.65
N ALA A 77 -10.07 -13.67 -4.94
CA ALA A 77 -9.03 -14.14 -5.85
C ALA A 77 -7.69 -13.44 -5.60
N PHE A 78 -6.63 -14.07 -6.05
CA PHE A 78 -5.29 -13.50 -6.10
C PHE A 78 -4.53 -14.17 -7.25
N PRO A 79 -3.45 -13.54 -7.76
CA PRO A 79 -2.64 -14.19 -8.79
C PRO A 79 -2.00 -15.48 -8.26
N GLU A 80 -2.07 -16.53 -9.05
CA GLU A 80 -1.69 -17.88 -8.63
C GLU A 80 -0.27 -17.99 -8.07
N ARG A 81 0.66 -17.16 -8.59
CA ARG A 81 2.07 -17.21 -8.19
C ARG A 81 2.43 -16.21 -7.09
N LEU A 82 1.46 -15.48 -6.57
CA LEU A 82 1.72 -14.51 -5.54
C LEU A 82 2.12 -15.22 -4.23
N ALA A 83 3.19 -14.74 -3.59
CA ALA A 83 3.67 -15.29 -2.33
C ALA A 83 2.57 -15.27 -1.27
N GLN A 84 2.51 -16.32 -0.46
CA GLN A 84 1.44 -16.48 0.53
C GLN A 84 1.31 -15.28 1.47
N LYS A 85 2.43 -14.70 1.89
CA LYS A 85 2.42 -13.55 2.79
C LYS A 85 1.83 -12.29 2.16
N ASP A 86 1.79 -12.21 0.84
CA ASP A 86 1.28 -11.05 0.11
C ASP A 86 -0.15 -11.23 -0.37
N GLN A 87 -0.70 -12.43 -0.27
CA GLN A 87 -2.09 -12.69 -0.66
C GLN A 87 -3.10 -11.87 0.16
N PRO A 88 -2.95 -11.74 1.51
CA PRO A 88 -3.86 -10.88 2.28
C PRO A 88 -3.81 -9.41 1.84
N ILE A 89 -2.64 -8.91 1.43
CA ILE A 89 -2.48 -7.56 0.92
C ILE A 89 -3.28 -7.39 -0.37
N PHE A 90 -3.08 -8.30 -1.33
CA PHE A 90 -3.78 -8.25 -2.60
C PHE A 90 -5.30 -8.37 -2.42
N GLN A 91 -5.75 -9.30 -1.58
CA GLN A 91 -7.18 -9.53 -1.33
C GLN A 91 -7.84 -8.33 -0.67
N ALA A 92 -7.16 -7.67 0.28
CA ALA A 92 -7.68 -6.45 0.89
C ALA A 92 -7.82 -5.32 -0.15
N ALA A 93 -6.83 -5.19 -1.03
CA ALA A 93 -6.89 -4.20 -2.10
C ALA A 93 -8.07 -4.46 -3.05
N LEU A 94 -8.32 -5.73 -3.40
CA LEU A 94 -9.49 -6.09 -4.19
C LEU A 94 -10.79 -5.79 -3.46
N ALA A 95 -10.84 -6.09 -2.16
CA ALA A 95 -12.04 -5.89 -1.35
C ALA A 95 -12.48 -4.43 -1.33
N CYS A 96 -11.55 -3.50 -1.31
CA CYS A 96 -11.86 -2.07 -1.34
C CYS A 96 -11.96 -1.50 -2.75
N ARG A 97 -11.88 -2.34 -3.78
CA ARG A 97 -11.93 -1.92 -5.19
C ARG A 97 -10.83 -0.89 -5.51
N ALA A 98 -9.62 -1.15 -5.05
CA ALA A 98 -8.50 -0.28 -5.33
C ALA A 98 -8.26 -0.19 -6.83
N THR A 99 -8.01 1.03 -7.32
CA THR A 99 -7.54 1.23 -8.70
C THR A 99 -6.07 0.90 -8.78
N HIS A 100 -5.34 1.14 -7.69
CA HIS A 100 -3.90 0.92 -7.61
C HIS A 100 -3.53 0.27 -6.27
N LEU A 101 -2.61 -0.68 -6.33
CA LEU A 101 -1.91 -1.21 -5.18
C LEU A 101 -0.48 -0.68 -5.25
N LEU A 102 -0.09 0.16 -4.30
CA LEU A 102 1.26 0.74 -4.27
C LEU A 102 2.15 -0.08 -3.35
N THR A 103 3.29 -0.50 -3.87
CA THR A 103 4.24 -1.34 -3.14
C THR A 103 5.68 -1.02 -3.55
N GLY A 104 6.60 -1.24 -2.61
CA GLY A 104 8.03 -1.21 -2.89
C GLY A 104 8.63 -2.61 -2.97
N ASP A 105 7.81 -3.65 -2.82
CA ASP A 105 8.28 -5.04 -2.83
C ASP A 105 8.36 -5.56 -4.28
N LEU A 106 9.46 -5.26 -4.94
CA LEU A 106 9.69 -5.67 -6.31
C LEU A 106 10.05 -7.16 -6.44
N GLY A 107 10.42 -7.80 -5.34
CA GLY A 107 10.69 -9.23 -5.33
C GLY A 107 9.43 -10.05 -5.52
N ASP A 108 8.46 -9.86 -4.65
CA ASP A 108 7.24 -10.65 -4.66
C ASP A 108 6.19 -10.12 -5.65
N PHE A 109 6.05 -8.80 -5.77
CA PHE A 109 5.10 -8.20 -6.69
C PHE A 109 5.66 -7.93 -8.08
N GLY A 110 6.99 -8.04 -8.27
CA GLY A 110 7.64 -7.72 -9.53
C GLY A 110 6.97 -8.30 -10.78
N PRO A 111 6.65 -9.60 -10.79
CA PRO A 111 6.00 -10.23 -11.95
C PRO A 111 4.62 -9.67 -12.30
N PHE A 112 4.00 -8.93 -11.37
CA PHE A 112 2.63 -8.42 -11.52
C PHE A 112 2.57 -6.90 -11.70
N MET A 113 3.73 -6.24 -11.67
CA MET A 113 3.78 -4.78 -11.77
C MET A 113 3.29 -4.29 -13.13
N ASN A 114 2.43 -3.27 -13.10
CA ASN A 114 1.94 -2.60 -14.30
C ASN A 114 1.25 -3.53 -15.31
N GLN A 115 0.56 -4.54 -14.81
CA GLN A 115 -0.13 -5.53 -15.64
C GLN A 115 -1.58 -5.73 -15.15
N PRO A 116 -2.43 -4.69 -15.22
CA PRO A 116 -3.80 -4.80 -14.68
C PRO A 116 -4.61 -5.94 -15.29
N GLU A 117 -4.31 -6.33 -16.53
CA GLU A 117 -4.96 -7.48 -17.18
C GLU A 117 -4.70 -8.80 -16.44
N ASN A 118 -3.60 -8.88 -15.68
CA ASN A 118 -3.22 -10.08 -14.92
C ASN A 118 -3.51 -9.95 -13.44
N THR A 119 -4.01 -8.80 -12.99
CA THR A 119 -4.28 -8.50 -11.58
C THR A 119 -5.69 -7.95 -11.37
N PHE A 120 -6.65 -8.52 -12.10
CA PHE A 120 -8.08 -8.25 -11.93
C PHE A 120 -8.45 -6.76 -12.13
N GLY A 121 -7.72 -6.08 -13.02
CA GLY A 121 -7.98 -4.68 -13.33
C GLY A 121 -7.30 -3.68 -12.43
N MET A 122 -6.66 -4.12 -11.35
CA MET A 122 -5.94 -3.26 -10.41
C MET A 122 -4.49 -3.10 -10.87
N CYS A 123 -4.02 -1.86 -10.95
CA CYS A 123 -2.65 -1.58 -11.35
C CYS A 123 -1.71 -1.63 -10.15
N ILE A 124 -0.71 -2.50 -10.17
CA ILE A 124 0.31 -2.58 -9.11
C ILE A 124 1.51 -1.77 -9.55
N GLN A 125 1.87 -0.77 -8.76
CA GLN A 125 2.94 0.18 -9.10
C GLN A 125 3.76 0.55 -7.89
N THR A 126 4.98 1.04 -8.14
CA THR A 126 5.73 1.76 -7.12
C THR A 126 5.12 3.17 -6.98
N VAL A 127 5.44 3.83 -5.87
CA VAL A 127 5.03 5.21 -5.66
C VAL A 127 5.57 6.13 -6.77
N ALA A 128 6.83 5.91 -7.18
CA ALA A 128 7.44 6.72 -8.24
C ALA A 128 6.71 6.55 -9.57
N GLU A 129 6.38 5.31 -9.93
CA GLU A 129 5.63 5.03 -11.16
C GLU A 129 4.24 5.68 -11.12
N PHE A 130 3.56 5.54 -10.00
CA PHE A 130 2.24 6.14 -9.83
C PHE A 130 2.28 7.64 -10.04
N LEU A 131 3.22 8.34 -9.38
CA LEU A 131 3.34 9.79 -9.50
C LEU A 131 3.74 10.22 -10.90
N ASN A 132 4.63 9.46 -11.55
CA ASN A 132 5.07 9.77 -12.91
C ASN A 132 3.96 9.61 -13.95
N ASN A 133 2.98 8.76 -13.67
CA ASN A 133 1.88 8.48 -14.61
C ASN A 133 0.65 9.35 -14.41
N LEU A 134 0.70 10.29 -13.50
CA LEU A 134 -0.43 11.21 -13.26
C LEU A 134 -0.60 12.25 -14.37
N GLY A 135 0.38 12.37 -15.20
CA GLY A 135 0.40 13.13 -16.41
C GLY A 135 -0.17 14.41 -16.48
#